data_f205c7da1787f3be0e7244bfb5700acb
#
_entry.id   f205c7da1787f3be0e7244bfb5700acb
#
_cell.length_a   1.000
_cell.length_b   1.000
_cell.length_c   1.000
_cell.angle_alpha   90.00
_cell.angle_beta   90.00
_cell.angle_gamma   90.00
#
_symmetry.space_group_name_H-M   'P 1'
#
loop_
_entity.id
_entity.type
_entity.pdbx_description
1 polymer ?
#
loop_
_entity_poly.entity_id
_entity_poly.type
_entity_poly.pdbx_seq_one_letter_code
_entity_poly.pdbx_strand_id
1 'polypeptide(L)'
;MTYKVLVACEESQTVCKAFRARGFESYSCDIQEPSGGHPEWHILGDALKAIEGGQVVTMDGKTHDIGKWDLLIAHPPCTYLSNVATRSFSLRCTVPEKVVARWVERAKGAVFFMRFFAANAERIAIENPIGFMNTAYRKPDQTIHPYMFAKSTEDTENYVTKATSLWLVNLPVLHGTGLPKPDNAVLFGKLPSGKARTWEDTISRSGKVRSKTFPGIAEAMAEQWGNYIRNGE
;
A
#
# COMPACT_ATOMS: atom_id res chain seq x y z
N MET A 1 22.24 6.08 14.95
CA MET A 1 21.87 4.81 14.26
C MET A 1 20.99 5.15 13.09
N THR A 2 21.17 4.48 11.94
CA THR A 2 20.32 4.68 10.76
C THR A 2 19.22 3.61 10.79
N TYR A 3 17.96 4.04 10.81
CA TYR A 3 16.81 3.11 10.80
C TYR A 3 16.58 2.55 9.40
N LYS A 4 16.31 1.26 9.32
CA LYS A 4 16.14 0.48 8.09
C LYS A 4 14.67 0.19 7.81
N VAL A 5 14.17 0.63 6.66
CA VAL A 5 12.77 0.54 6.26
C VAL A 5 12.64 -0.31 5.01
N LEU A 6 11.78 -1.31 5.03
CA LEU A 6 11.36 -2.05 3.83
C LEU A 6 9.98 -1.61 3.38
N VAL A 7 9.84 -1.27 2.11
CA VAL A 7 8.54 -1.09 1.45
C VAL A 7 8.34 -2.25 0.48
N ALA A 8 7.58 -3.24 0.88
CA ALA A 8 7.36 -4.48 0.14
C ALA A 8 6.17 -4.37 -0.82
N CYS A 9 6.30 -4.95 -2.00
CA CYS A 9 5.36 -4.87 -3.12
C CYS A 9 5.16 -3.42 -3.60
N GLU A 10 6.28 -2.69 -3.74
CA GLU A 10 6.28 -1.31 -4.21
C GLU A 10 7.26 -1.10 -5.37
N GLU A 11 6.77 -1.19 -6.61
CA GLU A 11 7.55 -0.84 -7.80
C GLU A 11 7.69 0.67 -8.00
N SER A 12 6.74 1.46 -7.49
CA SER A 12 6.69 2.91 -7.69
C SER A 12 7.73 3.70 -6.89
N GLN A 13 8.22 3.15 -5.82
CA GLN A 13 9.15 3.78 -4.86
C GLN A 13 8.60 5.07 -4.22
N THR A 14 7.30 5.30 -4.24
CA THR A 14 6.69 6.53 -3.71
C THR A 14 6.92 6.63 -2.20
N VAL A 15 6.63 5.56 -1.46
CA VAL A 15 6.84 5.50 -0.01
C VAL A 15 8.33 5.40 0.31
N CYS A 16 9.08 4.56 -0.42
CA CYS A 16 10.52 4.43 -0.25
C CYS A 16 11.23 5.79 -0.37
N LYS A 17 10.91 6.58 -1.40
CA LYS A 17 11.48 7.93 -1.59
C LYS A 17 11.10 8.90 -0.46
N ALA A 18 9.88 8.84 0.03
CA ALA A 18 9.45 9.69 1.14
C ALA A 18 10.26 9.43 2.43
N PHE A 19 10.55 8.16 2.74
CA PHE A 19 11.44 7.80 3.85
C PHE A 19 12.89 8.20 3.59
N ARG A 20 13.42 8.00 2.36
CA ARG A 20 14.77 8.44 1.96
C ARG A 20 14.95 9.95 2.13
N ALA A 21 13.97 10.74 1.71
CA ALA A 21 13.99 12.20 1.85
C ALA A 21 14.09 12.65 3.32
N ARG A 22 13.70 11.81 4.26
CA ARG A 22 13.82 12.05 5.71
C ARG A 22 15.04 11.37 6.35
N GLY A 23 15.96 10.85 5.55
CA GLY A 23 17.23 10.28 6.02
C GLY A 23 17.11 8.87 6.61
N PHE A 24 16.07 8.12 6.26
CA PHE A 24 15.98 6.69 6.56
C PHE A 24 16.71 5.86 5.50
N GLU A 25 17.28 4.74 5.91
CA GLU A 25 17.81 3.73 4.99
C GLU A 25 16.63 2.88 4.50
N SER A 26 15.91 3.37 3.46
CA SER A 26 14.70 2.74 2.96
C SER A 26 14.95 2.00 1.65
N TYR A 27 14.34 0.83 1.53
CA TYR A 27 14.40 -0.04 0.34
C TYR A 27 12.99 -0.40 -0.10
N SER A 28 12.75 -0.36 -1.43
CA SER A 28 11.57 -0.96 -2.04
C SER A 28 11.87 -2.39 -2.48
N CYS A 29 10.86 -3.25 -2.50
CA CYS A 29 10.96 -4.59 -3.05
C CYS A 29 9.73 -4.92 -3.88
N ASP A 30 9.93 -5.38 -5.10
CA ASP A 30 8.89 -5.89 -5.99
C ASP A 30 9.47 -6.91 -6.97
N ILE A 31 8.62 -7.76 -7.56
CA ILE A 31 8.99 -8.64 -8.69
C ILE A 31 9.16 -7.87 -10.00
N GLN A 32 8.70 -6.63 -10.07
CA GLN A 32 8.83 -5.72 -11.19
C GLN A 32 10.00 -4.75 -10.95
N GLU A 33 10.60 -4.29 -12.03
CA GLU A 33 11.59 -3.21 -11.99
C GLU A 33 10.97 -1.90 -11.48
N PRO A 34 11.72 -1.07 -10.76
CA PRO A 34 11.21 0.15 -10.16
C PRO A 34 10.89 1.22 -11.20
N SER A 35 9.70 1.81 -11.13
CA SER A 35 9.34 2.98 -11.94
C SER A 35 9.73 4.31 -11.27
N GLY A 36 10.22 4.26 -10.04
CA GLY A 36 10.64 5.43 -9.27
C GLY A 36 12.02 6.00 -9.62
N GLY A 37 12.82 5.29 -10.43
CA GLY A 37 14.09 5.77 -10.96
C GLY A 37 15.32 5.50 -10.08
N HIS A 38 15.18 4.70 -9.00
CA HIS A 38 16.25 4.42 -8.04
C HIS A 38 16.53 2.92 -7.92
N PRO A 39 17.19 2.28 -8.90
CA PRO A 39 17.53 0.86 -8.84
C PRO A 39 18.44 0.53 -7.64
N GLU A 40 19.25 1.48 -7.17
CA GLU A 40 20.12 1.36 -6.00
C GLU A 40 19.37 1.24 -4.67
N TRP A 41 18.06 1.48 -4.66
CA TRP A 41 17.18 1.31 -3.49
C TRP A 41 16.17 0.17 -3.68
N HIS A 42 16.26 -0.55 -4.79
CA HIS A 42 15.27 -1.55 -5.14
C HIS A 42 15.82 -2.97 -5.05
N ILE A 43 15.11 -3.82 -4.32
CA ILE A 43 15.33 -5.27 -4.23
C ILE A 43 14.39 -5.92 -5.26
N LEU A 44 14.92 -6.33 -6.40
CA LEU A 44 14.13 -7.02 -7.43
C LEU A 44 13.95 -8.48 -7.06
N GLY A 45 12.75 -8.88 -6.64
CA GLY A 45 12.48 -10.25 -6.27
C GLY A 45 11.27 -10.47 -5.37
N ASP A 46 11.29 -11.62 -4.70
CA ASP A 46 10.20 -12.04 -3.81
C ASP A 46 10.22 -11.24 -2.50
N ALA A 47 9.14 -10.49 -2.28
CA ALA A 47 8.96 -9.72 -1.06
C ALA A 47 8.97 -10.60 0.21
N LEU A 48 8.53 -11.86 0.13
CA LEU A 48 8.56 -12.78 1.27
C LEU A 48 9.99 -13.19 1.68
N LYS A 49 10.96 -13.10 0.78
CA LYS A 49 12.38 -13.25 1.13
C LYS A 49 12.92 -11.95 1.73
N ALA A 50 12.56 -10.80 1.16
CA ALA A 50 13.03 -9.52 1.64
C ALA A 50 12.59 -9.22 3.08
N ILE A 51 11.40 -9.65 3.50
CA ILE A 51 10.91 -9.45 4.87
C ILE A 51 11.68 -10.26 5.93
N GLU A 52 12.47 -11.25 5.54
CA GLU A 52 13.32 -12.02 6.47
C GLU A 52 14.49 -11.17 6.99
N GLY A 53 14.86 -10.11 6.29
CA GLY A 53 16.03 -9.30 6.62
C GLY A 53 17.35 -10.01 6.26
N GLY A 54 18.34 -9.89 7.13
CA GLY A 54 19.67 -10.44 6.86
C GLY A 54 20.39 -9.66 5.76
N GLN A 55 20.96 -10.36 4.78
CA GLN A 55 21.59 -9.70 3.63
C GLN A 55 20.60 -9.58 2.46
N VAL A 56 20.50 -8.37 1.91
CA VAL A 56 19.72 -8.09 0.70
C VAL A 56 20.60 -7.51 -0.39
N VAL A 57 20.24 -7.76 -1.65
CA VAL A 57 20.96 -7.22 -2.80
C VAL A 57 20.04 -6.29 -3.58
N THR A 58 20.47 -5.08 -3.82
CA THR A 58 19.77 -4.10 -4.65
C THR A 58 20.12 -4.26 -6.13
N MET A 59 19.32 -3.68 -7.04
CA MET A 59 19.51 -3.84 -8.48
C MET A 59 20.84 -3.29 -9.01
N ASP A 60 21.51 -2.39 -8.26
CA ASP A 60 22.87 -1.93 -8.59
C ASP A 60 23.96 -2.97 -8.21
N GLY A 61 23.57 -4.14 -7.73
CA GLY A 61 24.45 -5.24 -7.36
C GLY A 61 25.09 -5.12 -5.98
N LYS A 62 24.75 -4.09 -5.19
CA LYS A 62 25.28 -3.94 -3.85
C LYS A 62 24.56 -4.81 -2.84
N THR A 63 25.35 -5.39 -1.94
CA THR A 63 24.83 -6.15 -0.80
C THR A 63 24.73 -5.23 0.43
N HIS A 64 23.58 -5.29 1.10
CA HIS A 64 23.32 -4.54 2.31
C HIS A 64 23.04 -5.51 3.46
N ASP A 65 23.71 -5.31 4.59
CA ASP A 65 23.44 -6.08 5.81
C ASP A 65 22.32 -5.38 6.61
N ILE A 66 21.14 -5.93 6.49
CA ILE A 66 19.95 -5.38 7.16
C ILE A 66 19.86 -5.90 8.59
N GLY A 67 20.17 -7.18 8.82
CA GLY A 67 19.83 -7.85 10.07
C GLY A 67 18.32 -7.93 10.28
N LYS A 68 17.73 -6.95 10.96
CA LYS A 68 16.30 -6.81 11.22
C LYS A 68 15.78 -5.47 10.66
N TRP A 69 14.58 -5.44 10.14
CA TRP A 69 13.91 -4.20 9.73
C TRP A 69 13.36 -3.43 10.94
N ASP A 70 13.56 -2.12 11.00
CA ASP A 70 12.92 -1.26 12.00
C ASP A 70 11.45 -1.02 11.67
N LEU A 71 11.14 -0.98 10.36
CA LEU A 71 9.79 -0.82 9.84
C LEU A 71 9.61 -1.61 8.54
N LEU A 72 8.51 -2.35 8.45
CA LEU A 72 7.97 -2.91 7.22
C LEU A 72 6.68 -2.18 6.86
N ILE A 73 6.59 -1.70 5.63
CA ILE A 73 5.35 -1.27 4.98
C ILE A 73 5.11 -2.20 3.81
N ALA A 74 3.95 -2.84 3.72
CA ALA A 74 3.64 -3.81 2.67
C ALA A 74 2.36 -3.44 1.91
N HIS A 75 2.40 -3.56 0.58
CA HIS A 75 1.28 -3.34 -0.33
C HIS A 75 0.93 -4.63 -1.08
N PRO A 76 0.49 -5.69 -0.40
CA PRO A 76 0.22 -6.97 -1.06
C PRO A 76 -0.85 -6.84 -2.13
N PRO A 77 -0.74 -7.59 -3.26
CA PRO A 77 -1.67 -7.53 -4.36
C PRO A 77 -3.13 -7.70 -3.93
N CYS A 78 -3.97 -6.75 -4.30
CA CYS A 78 -5.39 -6.70 -3.90
C CYS A 78 -6.36 -7.29 -4.94
N THR A 79 -5.87 -7.81 -6.07
CA THR A 79 -6.67 -8.24 -7.24
C THR A 79 -7.84 -9.16 -6.87
N TYR A 80 -7.62 -10.09 -5.95
CA TYR A 80 -8.64 -11.03 -5.50
C TYR A 80 -9.21 -10.70 -4.11
N LEU A 81 -8.62 -9.71 -3.42
CA LEU A 81 -8.98 -9.36 -2.05
C LEU A 81 -9.93 -8.16 -1.97
N SER A 82 -9.92 -7.25 -2.96
CA SER A 82 -10.73 -6.04 -2.95
C SER A 82 -12.22 -6.32 -3.17
N ASN A 83 -13.09 -5.44 -2.66
CA ASN A 83 -14.54 -5.52 -2.87
C ASN A 83 -14.93 -5.38 -4.35
N VAL A 84 -14.15 -4.67 -5.17
CA VAL A 84 -14.38 -4.54 -6.62
C VAL A 84 -14.38 -5.91 -7.30
N ALA A 85 -13.59 -6.86 -6.80
CA ALA A 85 -13.53 -8.22 -7.32
C ALA A 85 -14.77 -9.08 -7.01
N THR A 86 -15.64 -8.66 -6.08
CA THR A 86 -16.70 -9.52 -5.49
C THR A 86 -17.69 -10.06 -6.52
N ARG A 87 -18.08 -9.27 -7.53
CA ARG A 87 -18.97 -9.76 -8.61
C ARG A 87 -18.45 -11.01 -9.31
N SER A 88 -17.14 -11.11 -9.48
CA SER A 88 -16.50 -12.23 -10.18
C SER A 88 -16.46 -13.53 -9.39
N PHE A 89 -16.89 -13.50 -8.13
CA PHE A 89 -17.00 -14.68 -7.27
C PHE A 89 -18.45 -15.21 -7.19
N SER A 90 -19.38 -14.60 -7.94
CA SER A 90 -20.78 -15.00 -7.95
C SER A 90 -21.10 -15.88 -9.16
N LEU A 91 -21.72 -17.03 -8.92
CA LEU A 91 -22.25 -17.91 -9.98
C LEU A 91 -23.32 -17.24 -10.86
N ARG A 92 -23.89 -16.11 -10.41
CA ARG A 92 -24.82 -15.29 -11.22
C ARG A 92 -24.10 -14.49 -12.31
N CYS A 93 -22.79 -14.28 -12.18
CA CYS A 93 -22.02 -13.40 -13.07
C CYS A 93 -20.88 -14.13 -13.79
N THR A 94 -20.57 -15.37 -13.38
CA THR A 94 -19.37 -16.09 -13.86
C THR A 94 -19.65 -17.60 -13.83
N VAL A 95 -19.08 -18.34 -14.79
CA VAL A 95 -19.18 -19.79 -14.84
C VAL A 95 -18.49 -20.47 -13.66
N PRO A 96 -18.98 -21.64 -13.20
CA PRO A 96 -18.53 -22.31 -11.98
C PRO A 96 -17.01 -22.49 -11.90
N GLU A 97 -16.40 -22.96 -12.98
CA GLU A 97 -14.96 -23.25 -13.02
C GLU A 97 -14.12 -22.00 -12.77
N LYS A 98 -14.51 -20.86 -13.31
CA LYS A 98 -13.84 -19.57 -13.08
C LYS A 98 -14.06 -19.09 -11.65
N VAL A 99 -15.23 -19.34 -11.07
CA VAL A 99 -15.49 -19.00 -9.66
C VAL A 99 -14.57 -19.81 -8.75
N VAL A 100 -14.47 -21.12 -8.96
CA VAL A 100 -13.57 -21.98 -8.18
C VAL A 100 -12.12 -21.53 -8.31
N ALA A 101 -11.61 -21.31 -9.52
CA ALA A 101 -10.24 -20.82 -9.76
C ALA A 101 -9.99 -19.50 -9.02
N ARG A 102 -10.94 -18.56 -9.03
CA ARG A 102 -10.81 -17.29 -8.33
C ARG A 102 -10.79 -17.44 -6.81
N TRP A 103 -11.53 -18.40 -6.24
CA TRP A 103 -11.47 -18.69 -4.81
C TRP A 103 -10.11 -19.24 -4.41
N VAL A 104 -9.49 -20.09 -5.24
CA VAL A 104 -8.12 -20.57 -5.02
C VAL A 104 -7.12 -19.39 -5.01
N GLU A 105 -7.22 -18.50 -5.99
CA GLU A 105 -6.33 -17.33 -6.05
C GLU A 105 -6.60 -16.35 -4.87
N ARG A 106 -7.85 -16.20 -4.43
CA ARG A 106 -8.17 -15.42 -3.22
C ARG A 106 -7.52 -16.03 -1.98
N ALA A 107 -7.57 -17.35 -1.82
CA ALA A 107 -6.91 -18.03 -0.70
C ALA A 107 -5.39 -17.81 -0.73
N LYS A 108 -4.74 -17.95 -1.89
CA LYS A 108 -3.33 -17.64 -2.06
C LYS A 108 -3.01 -16.18 -1.69
N GLY A 109 -3.81 -15.23 -2.17
CA GLY A 109 -3.65 -13.81 -1.84
C GLY A 109 -3.81 -13.53 -0.36
N ALA A 110 -4.76 -14.17 0.31
CA ALA A 110 -4.95 -14.05 1.75
C ALA A 110 -3.75 -14.62 2.54
N VAL A 111 -3.24 -15.79 2.15
CA VAL A 111 -2.04 -16.37 2.76
C VAL A 111 -0.84 -15.44 2.55
N PHE A 112 -0.65 -14.91 1.35
CA PHE A 112 0.43 -13.97 1.05
C PHE A 112 0.33 -12.71 1.93
N PHE A 113 -0.88 -12.12 2.05
CA PHE A 113 -1.14 -11.00 2.95
C PHE A 113 -0.74 -11.32 4.41
N MET A 114 -1.13 -12.49 4.90
CA MET A 114 -0.84 -12.91 6.29
C MET A 114 0.66 -13.11 6.55
N ARG A 115 1.44 -13.48 5.54
CA ARG A 115 2.89 -13.70 5.67
C ARG A 115 3.64 -12.44 6.10
N PHE A 116 3.15 -11.25 5.77
CA PHE A 116 3.80 -10.00 6.18
C PHE A 116 3.76 -9.76 7.70
N PHE A 117 2.80 -10.35 8.43
CA PHE A 117 2.80 -10.29 9.90
C PHE A 117 3.90 -11.14 10.55
N ALA A 118 4.50 -12.06 9.81
CA ALA A 118 5.62 -12.89 10.28
C ALA A 118 6.99 -12.32 9.87
N ALA A 119 7.05 -11.08 9.36
CA ALA A 119 8.28 -10.43 8.96
C ALA A 119 9.26 -10.26 10.13
N ASN A 120 10.56 -10.34 9.84
CA ASN A 120 11.59 -9.96 10.78
C ASN A 120 11.71 -8.43 10.88
N ALA A 121 10.64 -7.82 11.38
CA ALA A 121 10.50 -6.38 11.53
C ALA A 121 9.95 -6.03 12.91
N GLU A 122 10.37 -4.88 13.45
CA GLU A 122 9.87 -4.42 14.75
C GLU A 122 8.49 -3.81 14.67
N ARG A 123 8.23 -3.09 13.57
CA ARG A 123 6.98 -2.40 13.31
C ARG A 123 6.47 -2.76 11.92
N ILE A 124 5.17 -2.97 11.79
CA ILE A 124 4.59 -3.43 10.53
C ILE A 124 3.33 -2.60 10.21
N ALA A 125 3.23 -2.14 8.96
CA ALA A 125 2.02 -1.61 8.37
C ALA A 125 1.68 -2.38 7.09
N ILE A 126 0.49 -2.98 7.01
CA ILE A 126 0.01 -3.64 5.80
C ILE A 126 -1.14 -2.83 5.23
N GLU A 127 -1.00 -2.41 3.98
CA GLU A 127 -2.00 -1.64 3.24
C GLU A 127 -2.75 -2.54 2.28
N ASN A 128 -4.07 -2.42 2.25
CA ASN A 128 -4.91 -3.03 1.22
C ASN A 128 -6.23 -2.25 1.11
N PRO A 129 -6.92 -2.23 -0.04
CA PRO A 129 -8.25 -1.63 -0.13
C PRO A 129 -9.26 -2.38 0.73
N ILE A 130 -10.41 -1.74 1.01
CA ILE A 130 -11.52 -2.40 1.70
C ILE A 130 -11.93 -3.65 0.93
N GLY A 131 -11.95 -4.81 1.61
CA GLY A 131 -12.23 -6.07 0.97
C GLY A 131 -12.24 -7.28 1.89
N PHE A 132 -11.86 -8.42 1.34
CA PHE A 132 -11.94 -9.72 1.99
C PHE A 132 -11.21 -9.79 3.34
N MET A 133 -10.02 -9.19 3.46
CA MET A 133 -9.23 -9.25 4.69
C MET A 133 -9.85 -8.51 5.86
N ASN A 134 -10.74 -7.52 5.61
CA ASN A 134 -11.47 -6.81 6.66
C ASN A 134 -12.41 -7.72 7.47
N THR A 135 -12.83 -8.84 6.90
CA THR A 135 -13.73 -9.81 7.53
C THR A 135 -13.09 -11.18 7.74
N ALA A 136 -12.23 -11.62 6.83
CA ALA A 136 -11.59 -12.92 6.90
C ALA A 136 -10.48 -13.02 7.95
N TYR A 137 -9.83 -11.90 8.27
CA TYR A 137 -8.79 -11.81 9.30
C TYR A 137 -9.29 -11.00 10.49
N ARG A 138 -9.21 -9.66 10.41
CA ARG A 138 -9.72 -8.72 11.42
C ARG A 138 -10.03 -7.36 10.79
N LYS A 139 -10.78 -6.53 11.48
CA LYS A 139 -10.94 -5.12 11.09
C LYS A 139 -9.57 -4.45 11.02
N PRO A 140 -9.34 -3.54 10.06
CA PRO A 140 -8.13 -2.73 10.04
C PRO A 140 -8.09 -1.80 11.26
N ASP A 141 -6.88 -1.42 11.66
CA ASP A 141 -6.69 -0.44 12.74
C ASP A 141 -7.13 0.96 12.30
N GLN A 142 -7.00 1.23 10.98
CA GLN A 142 -7.42 2.50 10.41
C GLN A 142 -7.88 2.31 8.96
N THR A 143 -8.85 3.13 8.53
CA THR A 143 -9.18 3.35 7.12
C THR A 143 -8.90 4.79 6.78
N ILE A 144 -8.08 5.02 5.77
CA ILE A 144 -7.64 6.34 5.32
C ILE A 144 -8.10 6.61 3.89
N HIS A 145 -8.10 7.89 3.53
CA HIS A 145 -8.28 8.37 2.17
C HIS A 145 -7.19 9.38 1.82
N PRO A 146 -6.80 9.54 0.54
CA PRO A 146 -5.77 10.50 0.16
C PRO A 146 -6.08 11.94 0.60
N TYR A 147 -7.37 12.38 0.49
CA TYR A 147 -7.76 13.73 0.89
C TYR A 147 -7.42 14.07 2.36
N MET A 148 -7.34 13.06 3.23
CA MET A 148 -6.97 13.25 4.63
C MET A 148 -5.54 13.74 4.81
N PHE A 149 -4.71 13.60 3.77
CA PHE A 149 -3.28 13.96 3.74
C PHE A 149 -2.96 14.96 2.64
N ALA A 150 -3.98 15.56 2.02
CA ALA A 150 -3.81 16.65 1.06
C ALA A 150 -3.36 17.93 1.79
N LYS A 151 -2.60 18.77 1.10
CA LYS A 151 -2.12 20.05 1.65
C LYS A 151 -3.21 21.12 1.65
N SER A 152 -4.12 21.05 0.67
CA SER A 152 -5.28 21.94 0.54
C SER A 152 -6.38 21.28 -0.30
N THR A 153 -7.54 21.91 -0.44
CA THR A 153 -8.61 21.46 -1.35
C THR A 153 -8.24 21.59 -2.84
N GLU A 154 -7.17 22.33 -3.17
CA GLU A 154 -6.62 22.52 -4.52
C GLU A 154 -5.50 21.52 -4.86
N ASP A 155 -5.12 20.68 -3.90
CA ASP A 155 -4.15 19.60 -4.10
C ASP A 155 -4.79 18.48 -4.92
N THR A 156 -4.87 18.67 -6.24
CA THR A 156 -5.57 17.77 -7.17
C THR A 156 -5.00 16.35 -7.19
N GLU A 157 -3.77 16.15 -6.76
CA GLU A 157 -3.14 14.83 -6.68
C GLU A 157 -3.65 14.03 -5.46
N ASN A 158 -3.82 14.69 -4.31
CA ASN A 158 -4.18 14.02 -3.06
C ASN A 158 -5.62 14.29 -2.62
N TYR A 159 -6.27 15.39 -3.04
CA TYR A 159 -7.64 15.73 -2.60
C TYR A 159 -8.70 14.87 -3.30
N VAL A 160 -8.61 13.54 -3.12
CA VAL A 160 -9.52 12.55 -3.72
C VAL A 160 -9.93 11.50 -2.70
N THR A 161 -11.04 10.82 -2.95
CA THR A 161 -11.50 9.70 -2.12
C THR A 161 -11.07 8.37 -2.73
N LYS A 162 -10.26 7.61 -2.00
CA LYS A 162 -9.95 6.20 -2.25
C LYS A 162 -9.72 5.52 -0.92
N ALA A 163 -10.68 4.71 -0.49
CA ALA A 163 -10.59 4.06 0.82
C ALA A 163 -9.48 3.01 0.85
N THR A 164 -8.56 3.17 1.79
CA THR A 164 -7.42 2.29 2.00
C THR A 164 -7.39 1.86 3.46
N SER A 165 -7.30 0.58 3.71
CA SER A 165 -7.24 -0.02 5.05
C SER A 165 -5.79 -0.27 5.46
N LEU A 166 -5.48 0.04 6.72
CA LEU A 166 -4.18 -0.19 7.34
C LEU A 166 -4.33 -1.17 8.50
N TRP A 167 -3.52 -2.22 8.50
CA TRP A 167 -3.31 -3.12 9.64
C TRP A 167 -1.93 -2.85 10.21
N LEU A 168 -1.90 -2.47 11.50
CA LEU A 168 -0.71 -1.96 12.16
C LEU A 168 -0.23 -2.92 13.26
N VAL A 169 1.09 -3.02 13.42
CA VAL A 169 1.75 -3.69 14.56
C VAL A 169 2.80 -2.72 15.08
N ASN A 170 2.73 -2.38 16.36
CA ASN A 170 3.64 -1.45 17.04
C ASN A 170 3.78 -0.10 16.31
N LEU A 171 2.72 0.40 15.72
CA LEU A 171 2.65 1.70 15.05
C LEU A 171 1.39 2.46 15.46
N PRO A 172 1.47 3.78 15.62
CA PRO A 172 0.28 4.61 15.83
C PRO A 172 -0.52 4.76 14.53
N VAL A 173 -1.79 5.12 14.66
CA VAL A 173 -2.60 5.54 13.52
C VAL A 173 -2.07 6.84 12.92
N LEU A 174 -2.30 7.06 11.63
CA LEU A 174 -1.92 8.29 10.96
C LEU A 174 -2.95 9.40 11.21
N HIS A 175 -2.47 10.59 11.50
CA HIS A 175 -3.28 11.79 11.69
C HIS A 175 -3.35 12.60 10.39
N GLY A 176 -4.56 12.90 9.97
CA GLY A 176 -4.80 13.69 8.76
C GLY A 176 -4.72 15.21 9.01
N THR A 177 -4.76 15.98 7.92
CA THR A 177 -4.71 17.45 7.92
C THR A 177 -6.01 18.13 8.39
N GLY A 178 -7.10 17.36 8.59
CA GLY A 178 -8.40 17.89 8.99
C GLY A 178 -9.23 18.47 7.84
N LEU A 179 -8.80 18.33 6.60
CA LEU A 179 -9.58 18.80 5.45
C LEU A 179 -10.91 18.04 5.32
N PRO A 180 -11.98 18.72 4.88
CA PRO A 180 -13.28 18.10 4.68
C PRO A 180 -13.22 17.05 3.56
N LYS A 181 -14.12 16.07 3.64
CA LYS A 181 -14.23 15.06 2.57
C LYS A 181 -14.68 15.73 1.27
N PRO A 182 -13.98 15.51 0.15
CA PRO A 182 -14.36 16.05 -1.14
C PRO A 182 -15.71 15.49 -1.63
N ASP A 183 -16.48 16.35 -2.30
CA ASP A 183 -17.66 15.92 -3.06
C ASP A 183 -17.20 15.43 -4.45
N ASN A 184 -17.25 14.14 -4.65
CA ASN A 184 -16.86 13.52 -5.91
C ASN A 184 -17.72 13.98 -7.10
N ALA A 185 -18.99 14.39 -6.87
CA ALA A 185 -19.84 14.90 -7.94
C ALA A 185 -19.35 16.27 -8.43
N VAL A 186 -18.76 17.07 -7.54
CA VAL A 186 -18.13 18.36 -7.88
C VAL A 186 -16.79 18.13 -8.57
N LEU A 187 -15.96 17.22 -8.03
CA LEU A 187 -14.61 16.98 -8.57
C LEU A 187 -14.62 16.28 -9.93
N PHE A 188 -15.46 15.27 -10.10
CA PHE A 188 -15.38 14.33 -11.24
C PHE A 188 -16.68 14.26 -12.06
N GLY A 189 -17.73 14.98 -11.65
CA GLY A 189 -19.04 14.92 -12.28
C GLY A 189 -19.80 13.64 -11.94
N LYS A 190 -20.85 13.35 -12.72
CA LYS A 190 -21.73 12.19 -12.53
C LYS A 190 -21.68 11.23 -13.71
N LEU A 191 -21.94 9.96 -13.42
CA LEU A 191 -22.20 8.92 -14.42
C LEU A 191 -23.61 9.10 -15.03
N PRO A 192 -23.92 8.48 -16.20
CA PRO A 192 -25.28 8.50 -16.75
C PRO A 192 -26.36 7.97 -15.79
N SER A 193 -26.00 7.14 -14.84
CA SER A 193 -26.85 6.63 -13.75
C SER A 193 -27.18 7.66 -12.67
N GLY A 194 -26.63 8.88 -12.73
CA GLY A 194 -26.75 9.92 -11.70
C GLY A 194 -25.80 9.78 -10.53
N LYS A 195 -25.08 8.67 -10.39
CA LYS A 195 -24.10 8.44 -9.35
C LYS A 195 -22.84 9.30 -9.60
N ALA A 196 -22.29 9.90 -8.54
CA ALA A 196 -21.00 10.59 -8.62
C ALA A 196 -19.89 9.63 -9.13
N ARG A 197 -19.03 10.13 -10.02
CA ARG A 197 -17.83 9.42 -10.43
C ARG A 197 -16.86 9.36 -9.26
N THR A 198 -16.04 8.30 -9.25
CA THR A 198 -14.92 8.16 -8.34
C THR A 198 -13.62 8.54 -9.04
N TRP A 199 -12.54 8.73 -8.30
CA TRP A 199 -11.21 8.92 -8.87
C TRP A 199 -10.83 7.76 -9.83
N GLU A 200 -11.16 6.52 -9.46
CA GLU A 200 -10.91 5.33 -10.29
C GLU A 200 -11.66 5.34 -11.64
N ASP A 201 -12.75 6.09 -11.74
CA ASP A 201 -13.50 6.23 -13.00
C ASP A 201 -12.83 7.23 -13.95
N THR A 202 -11.90 8.06 -13.47
CA THR A 202 -11.23 9.11 -14.25
C THR A 202 -9.85 8.71 -14.76
N ILE A 203 -9.26 7.65 -14.20
CA ILE A 203 -7.91 7.19 -14.56
C ILE A 203 -7.95 5.92 -15.41
N SER A 204 -6.80 5.61 -16.02
CA SER A 204 -6.61 4.36 -16.76
C SER A 204 -7.00 3.15 -15.92
N ARG A 205 -7.60 2.15 -16.56
CA ARG A 205 -7.91 0.85 -15.94
C ARG A 205 -6.66 0.00 -15.62
N SER A 206 -5.48 0.51 -15.96
CA SER A 206 -4.21 -0.13 -15.63
C SER A 206 -4.06 -0.33 -14.12
N GLY A 207 -3.84 -1.56 -13.70
CA GLY A 207 -3.56 -1.89 -12.31
C GLY A 207 -2.35 -1.11 -11.77
N LYS A 208 -1.34 -0.90 -12.61
CA LYS A 208 -0.10 -0.18 -12.27
C LYS A 208 -0.35 1.28 -11.83
N VAL A 209 -1.29 2.01 -12.47
CA VAL A 209 -1.64 3.36 -12.05
C VAL A 209 -2.45 3.36 -10.76
N ARG A 210 -3.36 2.38 -10.62
CA ARG A 210 -4.28 2.29 -9.48
C ARG A 210 -3.60 1.79 -8.20
N SER A 211 -2.50 1.06 -8.30
CA SER A 211 -1.77 0.49 -7.16
C SER A 211 -0.82 1.47 -6.50
N LYS A 212 -0.43 2.55 -7.17
CA LYS A 212 0.49 3.54 -6.59
C LYS A 212 -0.09 4.20 -5.34
N THR A 213 0.76 4.31 -4.33
CA THR A 213 0.43 5.09 -3.12
C THR A 213 0.41 6.57 -3.45
N PHE A 214 -0.55 7.29 -2.90
CA PHE A 214 -0.64 8.74 -3.06
C PHE A 214 0.50 9.44 -2.30
N PRO A 215 1.12 10.48 -2.90
CA PRO A 215 2.25 11.16 -2.28
C PRO A 215 1.97 11.70 -0.88
N GLY A 216 0.79 12.27 -0.63
CA GLY A 216 0.41 12.76 0.70
C GLY A 216 0.36 11.65 1.76
N ILE A 217 -0.12 10.46 1.40
CA ILE A 217 -0.08 9.29 2.29
C ILE A 217 1.36 8.86 2.56
N ALA A 218 2.20 8.79 1.52
CA ALA A 218 3.61 8.41 1.66
C ALA A 218 4.38 9.42 2.53
N GLU A 219 4.14 10.72 2.34
CA GLU A 219 4.71 11.78 3.17
C GLU A 219 4.28 11.65 4.63
N ALA A 220 3.00 11.40 4.90
CA ALA A 220 2.47 11.22 6.26
C ALA A 220 3.05 9.97 6.94
N MET A 221 3.16 8.84 6.23
CA MET A 221 3.82 7.64 6.74
C MET A 221 5.27 7.94 7.12
N ALA A 222 6.03 8.57 6.22
CA ALA A 222 7.45 8.84 6.45
C ALA A 222 7.68 9.89 7.55
N GLU A 223 6.79 10.85 7.69
CA GLU A 223 6.87 11.86 8.75
C GLU A 223 6.46 11.29 10.11
N GLN A 224 5.23 10.79 10.21
CA GLN A 224 4.66 10.42 11.51
C GLN A 224 5.29 9.14 12.05
N TRP A 225 5.36 8.08 11.25
CA TRP A 225 6.03 6.86 11.70
C TRP A 225 7.54 7.01 11.80
N GLY A 226 8.16 7.84 10.93
CA GLY A 226 9.57 8.16 11.03
C GLY A 226 9.92 8.87 12.34
N ASN A 227 9.11 9.85 12.77
CA ASN A 227 9.27 10.53 14.04
C ASN A 227 9.04 9.58 15.23
N TYR A 228 7.98 8.76 15.14
CA TYR A 228 7.70 7.73 16.14
C TYR A 228 8.87 6.76 16.36
N ILE A 229 9.48 6.29 15.26
CA ILE A 229 10.64 5.37 15.34
C ILE A 229 11.87 6.04 15.99
N ARG A 230 12.10 7.32 15.68
CA ARG A 230 13.26 8.06 16.20
C ARG A 230 13.14 8.43 17.67
N ASN A 231 11.93 8.78 18.09
CA ASN A 231 11.68 9.29 19.43
C ASN A 231 11.35 8.17 20.43
N GLY A 232 11.01 6.97 19.96
CA GLY A 232 10.66 5.84 20.82
C GLY A 232 9.28 5.98 21.49
N GLU A 233 8.43 6.86 20.98
CA GLU A 233 7.08 7.14 21.50
C GLU A 233 6.00 6.57 20.57
#